data_a093a4d1ffe077396e056cb2123d9e5a
#
_entry.id   a093a4d1ffe077396e056cb2123d9e5a
#
_cell.length_a   1.000
_cell.length_b   1.000
_cell.length_c   1.000
_cell.angle_alpha   90.00
_cell.angle_beta   90.00
_cell.angle_gamma   90.00
#
_symmetry.space_group_name_H-M   'P 1'
#
loop_
_entity.id
_entity.type
_entity.pdbx_description
1 polymer ?
#
loop_
_entity_poly.entity_id
_entity_poly.type
_entity_poly.pdbx_seq_one_letter_code
_entity_poly.pdbx_strand_id
1 'polypeptide(L)'
;KDFKINCKDPLHLNDVRIIKNERQAKHFPNGKIGDLLVSLASINGLVLLDKDSFDLKWYFLDEMRVQHSPRLLESGAVLIFDNQGGSPVNGTTRIISVDVKTKKIIGKYEASGYDFFENIRGGRIQIFNNEIYVNAMTDSELFKLKCDQLHLLKNCKKIDVLKFNKDISDTYLIDVF
;
A
#
# COMPACT_ATOMS: atom_id res chain seq x y z
N LYS A 1 -14.84 3.63 18.92
CA LYS A 1 -15.01 3.34 17.46
C LYS A 1 -15.38 1.87 17.39
N ASP A 2 -16.63 1.59 17.00
CA ASP A 2 -17.11 0.22 16.87
C ASP A 2 -16.49 -0.41 15.60
N PHE A 3 -15.50 -1.25 15.78
CA PHE A 3 -15.02 -2.11 14.72
C PHE A 3 -16.07 -3.21 14.51
N LYS A 4 -16.84 -3.11 13.43
CA LYS A 4 -17.63 -4.27 12.97
C LYS A 4 -16.67 -5.27 12.37
N ILE A 5 -16.15 -6.18 13.19
CA ILE A 5 -15.37 -7.32 12.72
C ILE A 5 -16.35 -8.24 11.97
N ASN A 6 -16.09 -8.48 10.69
CA ASN A 6 -16.79 -9.51 9.94
C ASN A 6 -16.39 -10.86 10.50
N CYS A 7 -17.31 -11.57 11.18
CA CYS A 7 -17.03 -12.87 11.80
C CYS A 7 -16.54 -13.95 10.80
N LYS A 8 -16.75 -13.77 9.50
CA LYS A 8 -16.29 -14.68 8.46
C LYS A 8 -14.88 -14.35 7.95
N ASP A 9 -14.44 -13.09 8.09
CA ASP A 9 -13.14 -12.59 7.64
C ASP A 9 -12.68 -11.47 8.58
N PRO A 10 -12.31 -11.81 9.83
CA PRO A 10 -12.09 -10.82 10.88
C PRO A 10 -10.91 -9.90 10.63
N LEU A 11 -9.89 -10.37 9.93
CA LEU A 11 -8.67 -9.59 9.66
C LEU A 11 -8.62 -9.02 8.25
N HIS A 12 -9.33 -9.64 7.32
CA HIS A 12 -9.31 -9.29 5.90
C HIS A 12 -7.88 -9.14 5.37
N LEU A 13 -7.14 -10.27 5.40
CA LEU A 13 -5.79 -10.34 4.86
C LEU A 13 -5.88 -10.16 3.34
N ASN A 14 -5.35 -9.07 2.81
CA ASN A 14 -5.53 -8.71 1.40
C ASN A 14 -4.22 -8.57 0.61
N ASP A 15 -3.07 -8.57 1.26
CA ASP A 15 -1.77 -8.60 0.58
C ASP A 15 -0.68 -9.17 1.51
N VAL A 16 0.26 -9.91 0.92
CA VAL A 16 1.45 -10.46 1.60
C VAL A 16 2.67 -10.16 0.75
N ARG A 17 3.73 -9.63 1.39
CA ARG A 17 5.02 -9.36 0.74
C ARG A 17 6.15 -10.01 1.53
N ILE A 18 7.07 -10.62 0.80
CA ILE A 18 8.25 -11.25 1.39
C ILE A 18 9.37 -10.23 1.48
N ILE A 19 10.07 -10.20 2.61
CA ILE A 19 11.32 -9.46 2.76
C ILE A 19 12.38 -10.10 1.88
N LYS A 20 12.86 -9.38 0.87
CA LYS A 20 13.67 -9.95 -0.22
C LYS A 20 15.19 -9.95 0.05
N ASN A 21 15.67 -9.03 0.87
CA ASN A 21 17.11 -8.84 1.08
C ASN A 21 17.42 -8.17 2.43
N GLU A 22 18.70 -8.16 2.80
CA GLU A 22 19.19 -7.57 4.06
C GLU A 22 18.93 -6.06 4.16
N ARG A 23 18.91 -5.32 3.04
CA ARG A 23 18.62 -3.88 3.03
C ARG A 23 17.21 -3.59 3.50
N GLN A 24 16.27 -4.47 3.18
CA GLN A 24 14.89 -4.41 3.67
C GLN A 24 14.80 -4.91 5.12
N ALA A 25 15.38 -6.06 5.42
CA ALA A 25 15.30 -6.72 6.72
C ALA A 25 15.78 -5.84 7.88
N LYS A 26 16.91 -5.16 7.72
CA LYS A 26 17.56 -4.33 8.76
C LYS A 26 16.70 -3.19 9.34
N HIS A 27 15.61 -2.81 8.67
CA HIS A 27 14.73 -1.75 9.14
C HIS A 27 13.72 -2.22 10.18
N PHE A 28 13.46 -3.52 10.26
CA PHE A 28 12.54 -4.11 11.22
C PHE A 28 13.27 -4.68 12.44
N PRO A 29 12.64 -4.66 13.63
CA PRO A 29 13.17 -5.38 14.79
C PRO A 29 13.28 -6.89 14.48
N ASN A 30 14.48 -7.44 14.61
CA ASN A 30 14.78 -8.85 14.31
C ASN A 30 14.33 -9.32 12.92
N GLY A 31 14.26 -8.38 11.96
CA GLY A 31 13.83 -8.69 10.59
C GLY A 31 14.82 -9.61 9.88
N LYS A 32 14.31 -10.54 9.10
CA LYS A 32 15.09 -11.51 8.31
C LYS A 32 14.56 -11.60 6.89
N ILE A 33 15.41 -12.04 5.97
CA ILE A 33 15.00 -12.41 4.62
C ILE A 33 13.98 -13.56 4.74
N GLY A 34 12.88 -13.43 4.00
CA GLY A 34 11.77 -14.37 4.01
C GLY A 34 10.63 -13.99 4.97
N ASP A 35 10.82 -13.07 5.92
CA ASP A 35 9.73 -12.58 6.76
C ASP A 35 8.59 -11.99 5.92
N LEU A 36 7.38 -12.05 6.47
CA LEU A 36 6.15 -11.71 5.76
C LEU A 36 5.59 -10.38 6.23
N LEU A 37 5.61 -9.37 5.34
CA LEU A 37 4.88 -8.12 5.55
C LEU A 37 3.45 -8.31 5.06
N VAL A 38 2.49 -8.26 5.97
CA VAL A 38 1.08 -8.59 5.73
C VAL A 38 0.21 -7.36 5.91
N SER A 39 -0.74 -7.16 5.00
CA SER A 39 -1.77 -6.12 5.11
C SER A 39 -3.09 -6.73 5.61
N LEU A 40 -3.63 -6.16 6.69
CA LEU A 40 -4.84 -6.57 7.39
C LEU A 40 -5.87 -5.44 7.33
N ALA A 41 -6.75 -5.46 6.32
CA ALA A 41 -7.60 -4.33 6.01
C ALA A 41 -8.69 -4.07 7.06
N SER A 42 -9.23 -5.11 7.71
CA SER A 42 -10.28 -4.93 8.72
C SER A 42 -9.81 -4.20 9.98
N ILE A 43 -8.52 -4.24 10.28
CA ILE A 43 -7.94 -3.57 11.44
C ILE A 43 -7.09 -2.36 11.06
N ASN A 44 -7.06 -1.98 9.77
CA ASN A 44 -6.28 -0.86 9.23
C ASN A 44 -4.79 -1.00 9.59
N GLY A 45 -4.24 -2.18 9.42
CA GLY A 45 -2.92 -2.52 9.93
C GLY A 45 -2.00 -3.20 8.93
N LEU A 46 -0.70 -3.02 9.19
CA LEU A 46 0.38 -3.83 8.63
C LEU A 46 1.07 -4.57 9.75
N VAL A 47 1.46 -5.81 9.51
CA VAL A 47 2.26 -6.59 10.45
C VAL A 47 3.44 -7.24 9.72
N LEU A 48 4.57 -7.40 10.43
CA LEU A 48 5.65 -8.27 10.00
C LEU A 48 5.63 -9.54 10.84
N LEU A 49 5.58 -10.68 10.20
CA LEU A 49 5.59 -11.99 10.82
C LEU A 49 6.90 -12.71 10.50
N ASP A 50 7.40 -13.48 11.46
CA ASP A 50 8.49 -14.43 11.22
C ASP A 50 8.05 -15.46 10.17
N LYS A 51 8.92 -15.78 9.23
CA LYS A 51 8.61 -16.69 8.12
C LYS A 51 8.33 -18.15 8.53
N ASP A 52 8.88 -18.59 9.66
CA ASP A 52 8.82 -19.98 10.11
C ASP A 52 7.78 -20.16 11.23
N SER A 53 7.81 -19.31 12.25
CA SER A 53 6.92 -19.40 13.42
C SER A 53 5.63 -18.59 13.29
N PHE A 54 5.57 -17.64 12.35
CA PHE A 54 4.52 -16.61 12.23
C PHE A 54 4.39 -15.71 13.46
N ASP A 55 5.42 -15.65 14.31
CA ASP A 55 5.44 -14.72 15.43
C ASP A 55 5.47 -13.26 14.95
N LEU A 56 4.73 -12.41 15.65
CA LEU A 56 4.66 -10.98 15.36
C LEU A 56 5.99 -10.31 15.74
N LYS A 57 6.67 -9.72 14.75
CA LYS A 57 7.91 -8.95 14.93
C LYS A 57 7.70 -7.44 14.95
N TRP A 58 6.74 -6.96 14.16
CA TRP A 58 6.47 -5.54 14.04
C TRP A 58 5.03 -5.32 13.60
N TYR A 59 4.47 -4.16 13.94
CA TYR A 59 3.16 -3.75 13.47
C TYR A 59 3.08 -2.23 13.30
N PHE A 60 2.17 -1.81 12.44
CA PHE A 60 1.76 -0.44 12.25
C PHE A 60 0.23 -0.39 12.15
N LEU A 61 -0.39 0.40 13.03
CA LEU A 61 -1.83 0.65 13.07
C LEU A 61 -2.02 2.15 13.14
N ASP A 62 -2.66 2.74 12.14
CA ASP A 62 -2.82 4.18 12.05
C ASP A 62 -4.03 4.57 11.19
N GLU A 63 -4.07 5.79 10.71
CA GLU A 63 -5.13 6.41 9.93
C GLU A 63 -5.36 5.82 8.51
N MET A 64 -4.89 4.63 8.24
CA MET A 64 -5.21 3.92 7.00
C MET A 64 -6.63 3.38 7.03
N ARG A 65 -7.22 3.16 5.83
CA ARG A 65 -8.52 2.50 5.76
C ARG A 65 -8.69 1.69 4.48
N VAL A 66 -9.00 0.40 4.68
CA VAL A 66 -9.14 -0.56 3.57
C VAL A 66 -7.89 -0.55 2.67
N GLN A 67 -6.73 -0.46 3.29
CA GLN A 67 -5.46 -0.34 2.58
C GLN A 67 -5.09 -1.63 1.85
N HIS A 68 -4.32 -1.48 0.78
CA HIS A 68 -3.83 -2.56 -0.08
C HIS A 68 -2.36 -2.35 -0.45
N SER A 69 -1.77 -3.39 -0.99
CA SER A 69 -0.54 -3.33 -1.78
C SER A 69 0.65 -2.66 -1.08
N PRO A 70 1.05 -3.07 0.14
CA PRO A 70 2.26 -2.54 0.76
C PRO A 70 3.50 -2.86 -0.08
N ARG A 71 4.41 -1.88 -0.21
CA ARG A 71 5.68 -2.03 -0.92
C ARG A 71 6.81 -1.49 -0.06
N LEU A 72 7.65 -2.39 0.43
CA LEU A 72 8.82 -2.02 1.22
C LEU A 72 9.95 -1.56 0.31
N LEU A 73 10.43 -0.35 0.55
CA LEU A 73 11.59 0.23 -0.10
C LEU A 73 12.90 -0.14 0.65
N GLU A 74 14.01 -0.10 -0.04
CA GLU A 74 15.34 -0.29 0.58
C GLU A 74 15.69 0.83 1.58
N SER A 75 15.05 1.97 1.49
CA SER A 75 15.16 3.08 2.45
C SER A 75 14.54 2.80 3.81
N GLY A 76 13.72 1.75 3.92
CA GLY A 76 12.94 1.43 5.12
C GLY A 76 11.57 2.12 5.18
N ALA A 77 11.16 2.76 4.09
CA ALA A 77 9.80 3.24 3.95
C ALA A 77 8.91 2.14 3.34
N VAL A 78 7.66 2.06 3.78
CA VAL A 78 6.62 1.23 3.17
C VAL A 78 5.63 2.14 2.45
N LEU A 79 5.51 1.99 1.13
CA LEU A 79 4.45 2.64 0.38
C LEU A 79 3.19 1.78 0.46
N ILE A 80 2.03 2.43 0.61
CA ILE A 80 0.75 1.77 0.84
C ILE A 80 -0.32 2.46 0.00
N PHE A 81 -1.14 1.67 -0.68
CA PHE A 81 -2.34 2.15 -1.34
C PHE A 81 -3.47 2.21 -0.30
N ASP A 82 -3.86 3.41 0.12
CA ASP A 82 -4.89 3.65 1.12
C ASP A 82 -6.20 4.08 0.44
N ASN A 83 -7.16 3.15 0.37
CA ASN A 83 -8.37 3.34 -0.43
C ASN A 83 -9.30 4.44 0.07
N GLN A 84 -9.35 4.66 1.37
CA GLN A 84 -10.33 5.58 1.97
C GLN A 84 -9.68 6.71 2.78
N GLY A 85 -8.39 6.96 2.60
CA GLY A 85 -7.70 8.11 3.20
C GLY A 85 -7.92 8.27 4.70
N GLY A 86 -8.07 7.16 5.44
CA GLY A 86 -8.34 7.18 6.87
C GLY A 86 -9.80 7.48 7.26
N SER A 87 -10.69 7.81 6.31
CA SER A 87 -12.10 8.11 6.58
C SER A 87 -13.04 7.15 5.86
N PRO A 88 -14.07 6.60 6.53
CA PRO A 88 -15.04 5.72 5.89
C PRO A 88 -16.11 6.46 5.08
N VAL A 89 -16.23 7.77 5.23
CA VAL A 89 -17.33 8.55 4.68
C VAL A 89 -16.87 9.56 3.63
N ASN A 90 -15.74 10.24 3.89
CA ASN A 90 -15.25 11.33 3.04
C ASN A 90 -13.76 11.16 2.69
N GLY A 91 -13.22 9.96 2.88
CA GLY A 91 -11.82 9.70 2.56
C GLY A 91 -11.62 9.55 1.06
N THR A 92 -10.63 10.24 0.54
CA THR A 92 -10.15 10.07 -0.84
C THR A 92 -9.07 9.01 -0.90
N THR A 93 -8.98 8.31 -2.01
CA THR A 93 -7.88 7.38 -2.23
C THR A 93 -6.55 8.13 -2.27
N ARG A 94 -5.56 7.59 -1.56
CA ARG A 94 -4.23 8.16 -1.48
C ARG A 94 -3.15 7.07 -1.47
N ILE A 95 -1.92 7.47 -1.75
CA ILE A 95 -0.74 6.65 -1.49
C ILE A 95 -0.02 7.28 -0.32
N ILE A 96 0.28 6.50 0.71
CA ILE A 96 1.04 6.95 1.87
C ILE A 96 2.39 6.25 1.94
N SER A 97 3.34 6.91 2.57
CA SER A 97 4.65 6.36 2.90
C SER A 97 4.83 6.35 4.41
N VAL A 98 5.16 5.18 4.96
CA VAL A 98 5.35 4.96 6.38
C VAL A 98 6.81 4.58 6.64
N ASP A 99 7.47 5.27 7.56
CA ASP A 99 8.79 4.88 8.04
C ASP A 99 8.68 3.75 9.06
N VAL A 100 9.34 2.63 8.77
CA VAL A 100 9.27 1.40 9.60
C VAL A 100 9.78 1.63 11.02
N LYS A 101 10.85 2.41 11.19
CA LYS A 101 11.50 2.60 12.51
C LYS A 101 10.70 3.51 13.42
N THR A 102 10.25 4.63 12.88
CA THR A 102 9.51 5.64 13.66
C THR A 102 8.01 5.34 13.75
N LYS A 103 7.51 4.44 12.90
CA LYS A 103 6.07 4.13 12.77
C LYS A 103 5.25 5.39 12.49
N LYS A 104 5.75 6.26 11.61
CA LYS A 104 5.05 7.51 11.25
C LYS A 104 4.82 7.58 9.76
N ILE A 105 3.71 8.17 9.36
CA ILE A 105 3.50 8.58 7.97
C ILE A 105 4.46 9.74 7.67
N ILE A 106 5.35 9.54 6.69
CA ILE A 106 6.40 10.50 6.31
C ILE A 106 6.15 11.14 4.95
N GLY A 107 5.15 10.67 4.23
CA GLY A 107 4.76 11.21 2.94
C GLY A 107 3.38 10.75 2.53
N LYS A 108 2.72 11.57 1.70
CA LYS A 108 1.43 11.20 1.10
C LYS A 108 1.28 11.84 -0.28
N TYR A 109 0.61 11.13 -1.15
CA TYR A 109 0.12 11.60 -2.43
C TYR A 109 -1.39 11.48 -2.43
N GLU A 110 -2.05 12.63 -2.46
CA GLU A 110 -3.49 12.79 -2.62
C GLU A 110 -3.71 13.56 -3.92
N ALA A 111 -4.26 12.91 -4.92
CA ALA A 111 -4.52 13.56 -6.19
C ALA A 111 -5.75 14.48 -6.09
N SER A 112 -5.69 15.61 -6.78
CA SER A 112 -6.79 16.57 -6.87
C SER A 112 -6.99 17.06 -8.29
N GLY A 113 -8.17 17.57 -8.61
CA GLY A 113 -8.46 18.08 -9.95
C GLY A 113 -8.37 17.00 -11.03
N TYR A 114 -7.63 17.26 -12.11
CA TYR A 114 -7.49 16.34 -13.25
C TYR A 114 -6.70 15.06 -12.92
N ASP A 115 -5.88 15.08 -11.87
CA ASP A 115 -5.10 13.92 -11.43
C ASP A 115 -5.85 13.05 -10.44
N PHE A 116 -7.07 13.46 -10.05
CA PHE A 116 -7.90 12.73 -9.10
C PHE A 116 -8.15 11.29 -9.57
N PHE A 117 -8.07 10.36 -8.62
CA PHE A 117 -8.50 8.98 -8.80
C PHE A 117 -9.21 8.52 -7.53
N GLU A 118 -10.25 7.75 -7.69
CA GLU A 118 -10.97 7.15 -6.59
C GLU A 118 -10.91 5.63 -6.71
N ASN A 119 -10.63 4.98 -5.61
CA ASN A 119 -10.66 3.53 -5.57
C ASN A 119 -11.14 3.04 -4.22
N ILE A 120 -12.44 2.81 -4.12
CA ILE A 120 -13.10 2.44 -2.86
C ILE A 120 -12.68 1.05 -2.38
N ARG A 121 -12.34 0.14 -3.31
CA ARG A 121 -11.95 -1.25 -3.02
C ARG A 121 -10.86 -1.71 -3.96
N GLY A 122 -9.91 -2.47 -3.43
CA GLY A 122 -8.80 -3.00 -4.23
C GLY A 122 -7.77 -1.93 -4.57
N GLY A 123 -7.23 -1.99 -5.78
CA GLY A 123 -6.12 -1.14 -6.20
C GLY A 123 -4.76 -1.71 -5.83
N ARG A 124 -3.78 -1.41 -6.67
CA ARG A 124 -2.42 -1.92 -6.47
C ARG A 124 -1.39 -0.88 -6.86
N ILE A 125 -0.25 -0.93 -6.20
CA ILE A 125 0.95 -0.20 -6.60
C ILE A 125 2.08 -1.18 -6.86
N GLN A 126 2.91 -0.84 -7.84
CA GLN A 126 4.19 -1.50 -8.10
C GLN A 126 5.28 -0.46 -8.25
N ILE A 127 6.52 -0.83 -7.93
CA ILE A 127 7.67 0.06 -8.04
C ILE A 127 8.65 -0.55 -9.01
N PHE A 128 8.96 0.21 -10.05
CA PHE A 128 9.94 -0.17 -11.05
C PHE A 128 10.71 1.08 -11.52
N ASN A 129 12.03 1.00 -11.62
CA ASN A 129 12.89 2.10 -12.03
C ASN A 129 12.61 3.44 -11.32
N ASN A 130 12.39 3.38 -10.01
CA ASN A 130 12.07 4.55 -9.17
C ASN A 130 10.77 5.30 -9.56
N GLU A 131 9.85 4.62 -10.23
CA GLU A 131 8.51 5.09 -10.54
C GLU A 131 7.48 4.20 -9.85
N ILE A 132 6.32 4.76 -9.50
CA ILE A 132 5.19 4.00 -8.95
C ILE A 132 4.17 3.77 -10.06
N TYR A 133 3.89 2.53 -10.34
CA TYR A 133 2.79 2.12 -11.23
C TYR A 133 1.56 1.89 -10.38
N VAL A 134 0.47 2.55 -10.72
CA VAL A 134 -0.77 2.55 -9.95
C VAL A 134 -1.90 1.96 -10.79
N ASN A 135 -2.53 0.91 -10.30
CA ASN A 135 -3.78 0.40 -10.83
C ASN A 135 -4.93 0.89 -9.94
N ALA A 136 -5.71 1.84 -10.44
CA ALA A 136 -6.92 2.34 -9.80
C ALA A 136 -8.13 1.60 -10.41
N MET A 137 -8.49 0.46 -9.81
CA MET A 137 -9.48 -0.47 -10.37
C MET A 137 -10.86 0.16 -10.55
N THR A 138 -11.33 0.98 -9.62
CA THR A 138 -12.66 1.60 -9.68
C THR A 138 -12.78 2.55 -10.86
N ASP A 139 -11.71 3.29 -11.17
CA ASP A 139 -11.68 4.23 -12.29
C ASP A 139 -11.24 3.56 -13.60
N SER A 140 -10.88 2.26 -13.55
CA SER A 140 -10.33 1.52 -14.69
C SER A 140 -9.08 2.24 -15.27
N GLU A 141 -8.26 2.79 -14.39
CA GLU A 141 -7.04 3.51 -14.77
C GLU A 141 -5.78 2.75 -14.37
N LEU A 142 -4.82 2.72 -15.28
CA LEU A 142 -3.42 2.41 -14.99
C LEU A 142 -2.60 3.65 -15.28
N PHE A 143 -1.84 4.13 -14.31
CA PHE A 143 -1.00 5.31 -14.47
C PHE A 143 0.33 5.17 -13.71
N LYS A 144 1.26 6.07 -14.01
CA LYS A 144 2.52 6.19 -13.29
C LYS A 144 2.53 7.44 -12.42
N LEU A 145 3.19 7.34 -11.27
CA LEU A 145 3.64 8.50 -10.50
C LEU A 145 5.16 8.59 -10.56
N LYS A 146 5.63 9.75 -10.95
CA LYS A 146 7.04 10.12 -10.89
C LYS A 146 7.23 11.15 -9.79
N CYS A 147 8.10 10.85 -8.83
CA CYS A 147 8.35 11.70 -7.65
C CYS A 147 9.82 12.11 -7.61
N ASP A 148 10.13 13.31 -7.12
CA ASP A 148 11.52 13.74 -6.87
C ASP A 148 12.16 12.92 -5.74
N GLN A 149 11.37 12.60 -4.72
CA GLN A 149 11.77 11.74 -3.59
C GLN A 149 10.70 10.69 -3.35
N LEU A 150 10.89 9.51 -3.92
CA LEU A 150 9.91 8.43 -3.90
C LEU A 150 9.48 8.04 -2.48
N HIS A 151 10.43 7.86 -1.56
CA HIS A 151 10.15 7.44 -0.18
C HIS A 151 9.39 8.48 0.65
N LEU A 152 9.37 9.75 0.23
CA LEU A 152 8.61 10.83 0.85
C LEU A 152 7.37 11.24 0.04
N LEU A 153 7.14 10.62 -1.12
CA LEU A 153 6.09 10.99 -2.07
C LEU A 153 6.09 12.49 -2.39
N LYS A 154 7.31 13.08 -2.51
CA LYS A 154 7.46 14.52 -2.70
C LYS A 154 7.45 14.89 -4.16
N ASN A 155 6.68 15.94 -4.50
CA ASN A 155 6.53 16.47 -5.85
C ASN A 155 6.16 15.39 -6.88
N CYS A 156 5.25 14.49 -6.50
CA CYS A 156 4.79 13.45 -7.39
C CYS A 156 3.86 14.01 -8.46
N LYS A 157 4.05 13.54 -9.69
CA LYS A 157 3.19 13.87 -10.84
C LYS A 157 2.62 12.60 -11.43
N LYS A 158 1.33 12.61 -11.74
CA LYS A 158 0.64 11.55 -12.50
C LYS A 158 1.02 11.71 -13.97
N ILE A 159 1.52 10.64 -14.58
CA ILE A 159 1.95 10.58 -15.98
C ILE A 159 1.48 9.27 -16.62
N ASP A 160 1.48 9.22 -17.95
CA ASP A 160 1.22 8.00 -18.74
C ASP A 160 -0.07 7.26 -18.34
N VAL A 161 -1.20 7.95 -18.41
CA VAL A 161 -2.49 7.40 -18.03
C VAL A 161 -3.08 6.54 -19.15
N LEU A 162 -3.38 5.28 -18.83
CA LEU A 162 -4.19 4.38 -19.66
C LEU A 162 -5.54 4.22 -19.00
N LYS A 163 -6.62 4.54 -19.73
CA LYS A 163 -7.99 4.30 -19.30
C LYS A 163 -8.56 3.13 -20.08
N PHE A 164 -9.16 2.20 -19.36
CA PHE A 164 -9.86 1.06 -19.95
C PHE A 164 -11.35 1.35 -19.98
N ASN A 165 -12.06 0.87 -21.00
CA ASN A 165 -13.52 0.92 -21.00
C ASN A 165 -14.06 0.12 -19.81
N LYS A 166 -15.12 0.60 -19.16
CA LYS A 166 -15.67 0.14 -17.88
C LYS A 166 -16.01 -1.37 -17.75
N ASP A 167 -15.91 -2.13 -18.82
CA ASP A 167 -16.29 -3.55 -18.84
C ASP A 167 -15.16 -4.50 -18.41
N ILE A 168 -14.00 -3.99 -17.99
CA ILE A 168 -12.88 -4.81 -17.50
C ILE A 168 -12.82 -4.70 -15.97
N SER A 169 -13.77 -5.39 -15.31
CA SER A 169 -13.86 -5.39 -13.84
C SER A 169 -12.76 -6.19 -13.13
N ASP A 170 -11.96 -6.98 -13.84
CA ASP A 170 -11.02 -7.94 -13.27
C ASP A 170 -9.59 -7.86 -13.84
N THR A 171 -9.11 -6.66 -14.16
CA THR A 171 -7.69 -6.51 -14.54
C THR A 171 -6.79 -6.70 -13.33
N TYR A 172 -6.40 -7.93 -13.06
CA TYR A 172 -5.28 -8.21 -12.19
C TYR A 172 -4.00 -7.77 -12.90
N LEU A 173 -3.28 -6.81 -12.34
CA LEU A 173 -1.86 -6.69 -12.64
C LEU A 173 -1.22 -7.98 -12.12
N ILE A 174 -0.95 -8.90 -13.00
CA ILE A 174 -0.13 -10.07 -12.70
C ILE A 174 1.23 -9.52 -12.31
N ASP A 175 1.76 -9.95 -11.17
CA ASP A 175 3.14 -9.69 -10.78
C ASP A 175 4.05 -10.38 -11.82
N VAL A 176 4.44 -9.66 -12.86
CA VAL A 176 5.27 -10.16 -13.97
C VAL A 176 6.74 -9.88 -13.71
N PHE A 177 7.19 -9.87 -12.44
CA PHE A 177 8.64 -9.82 -12.15
C PHE A 177 8.94 -10.35 -10.74
#